data_974e59b41cbc8456ead5d74fd5e5c6dc
#
_entry.id   974e59b41cbc8456ead5d74fd5e5c6dc
#
_cell.length_a   1.000
_cell.length_b   1.000
_cell.length_c   1.000
_cell.angle_alpha   90.00
_cell.angle_beta   90.00
_cell.angle_gamma   90.00
#
_symmetry.space_group_name_H-M   'P 1'
#
loop_
_entity.id
_entity.type
_entity.pdbx_description
1 polymer ?
#
loop_
_entity_poly.entity_id
_entity_poly.type
_entity_poly.pdbx_seq_one_letter_code
_entity_poly.pdbx_strand_id
1 'polypeptide(L)'
;MKTAQEMKPNSVALIDGQPWLIQKAEFTKSGRNSAIVKMKLKNLLSGSSTETVYKADDKMEPVILDRVDVNYSYYSEPNYVFMDQEFNQYELNKDDLESVMPYIVDGMTDICEAVFFEGKVVSVDLPTTIVRQITYTEGSARGDTSGKVMKPAKLSNGTEIKVADFCNIDDWIEIDTRTGEYKSRAKAPV
;
A
#
# COMPACT_ATOMS: atom_id res chain seq x y z
N MET A 1 6.87 12.09 -20.02
CA MET A 1 7.66 10.97 -19.49
C MET A 1 8.07 11.26 -18.06
N LYS A 2 8.03 10.24 -17.21
CA LYS A 2 8.54 10.30 -15.82
C LYS A 2 9.82 9.48 -15.72
N THR A 3 10.62 9.75 -14.70
CA THR A 3 11.76 8.88 -14.38
C THR A 3 11.31 7.69 -13.53
N ALA A 4 12.07 6.61 -13.51
CA ALA A 4 11.75 5.42 -12.72
C ALA A 4 11.54 5.74 -11.23
N GLN A 5 12.33 6.68 -10.66
CA GLN A 5 12.16 7.11 -9.26
C GLN A 5 10.87 7.91 -9.00
N GLU A 6 10.26 8.47 -10.03
CA GLU A 6 8.98 9.22 -9.92
C GLU A 6 7.75 8.32 -10.10
N MET A 7 7.97 7.08 -10.57
CA MET A 7 6.89 6.11 -10.73
C MET A 7 6.54 5.50 -9.37
N LYS A 8 5.24 5.46 -9.08
CA LYS A 8 4.72 4.96 -7.79
C LYS A 8 4.04 3.60 -7.97
N PRO A 9 3.94 2.79 -6.92
CA PRO A 9 3.04 1.64 -6.92
C PRO A 9 1.63 2.02 -7.36
N ASN A 10 0.93 1.10 -8.01
CA ASN A 10 -0.40 1.25 -8.62
C ASN A 10 -0.48 2.22 -9.80
N SER A 11 0.65 2.67 -10.33
CA SER A 11 0.71 3.34 -11.63
C SER A 11 1.02 2.34 -12.75
N VAL A 12 0.67 2.70 -13.99
CA VAL A 12 0.94 1.89 -15.17
C VAL A 12 1.92 2.63 -16.07
N ALA A 13 2.89 1.91 -16.59
CA ALA A 13 3.84 2.39 -17.58
C ALA A 13 3.77 1.54 -18.85
N LEU A 14 3.97 2.17 -20.02
CA LEU A 14 4.24 1.46 -21.27
C LEU A 14 5.72 1.07 -21.30
N ILE A 15 6.00 -0.22 -21.41
CA ILE A 15 7.33 -0.78 -21.57
C ILE A 15 7.28 -1.71 -22.78
N ASP A 16 8.09 -1.42 -23.78
CA ASP A 16 8.08 -2.13 -25.08
C ASP A 16 6.68 -2.22 -25.71
N GLY A 17 5.90 -1.13 -25.58
CA GLY A 17 4.55 -1.02 -26.12
C GLY A 17 3.47 -1.80 -25.35
N GLN A 18 3.82 -2.39 -24.21
CA GLN A 18 2.88 -3.13 -23.36
C GLN A 18 2.62 -2.41 -22.02
N PRO A 19 1.37 -2.45 -21.51
CA PRO A 19 1.03 -1.82 -20.23
C PRO A 19 1.46 -2.70 -19.06
N TRP A 20 2.28 -2.13 -18.18
CA TRP A 20 2.76 -2.80 -16.97
C TRP A 20 2.32 -2.03 -15.74
N LEU A 21 1.59 -2.70 -14.86
CA LEU A 21 1.24 -2.19 -13.53
C LEU A 21 2.46 -2.32 -12.62
N ILE A 22 2.84 -1.23 -11.98
CA ILE A 22 3.89 -1.21 -10.96
C ILE A 22 3.26 -1.65 -9.65
N GLN A 23 3.53 -2.87 -9.21
CA GLN A 23 3.03 -3.42 -7.95
C GLN A 23 3.89 -2.98 -6.77
N LYS A 24 5.20 -2.87 -6.98
CA LYS A 24 6.17 -2.44 -5.97
C LYS A 24 7.29 -1.64 -6.61
N ALA A 25 7.78 -0.63 -5.91
CA ALA A 25 8.93 0.15 -6.32
C ALA A 25 9.82 0.43 -5.10
N GLU A 26 11.05 -0.06 -5.12
CA GLU A 26 12.03 0.13 -4.06
C GLU A 26 13.21 0.94 -4.59
N PHE A 27 13.36 2.16 -4.09
CA PHE A 27 14.49 3.02 -4.41
C PHE A 27 15.68 2.71 -3.52
N THR A 28 16.86 2.54 -4.13
CA THR A 28 18.11 2.34 -3.41
C THR A 28 19.19 3.25 -3.98
N LYS A 29 19.85 3.98 -3.10
CA LYS A 29 21.03 4.77 -3.43
C LYS A 29 22.19 4.31 -2.55
N SER A 30 23.21 3.75 -3.15
CA SER A 30 24.40 3.26 -2.45
C SER A 30 25.63 4.08 -2.83
N GLY A 31 26.10 4.92 -1.90
CA GLY A 31 27.39 5.62 -1.98
C GLY A 31 27.65 6.32 -3.32
N ARG A 32 28.74 5.91 -4.00
CA ARG A 32 29.18 6.44 -5.29
C ARG A 32 28.46 5.86 -6.51
N ASN A 33 27.61 4.83 -6.31
CA ASN A 33 26.89 4.19 -7.39
C ASN A 33 25.65 4.98 -7.78
N SER A 34 25.22 4.84 -9.04
CA SER A 34 23.97 5.38 -9.52
C SER A 34 22.80 4.83 -8.71
N ALA A 35 21.82 5.68 -8.39
CA ALA A 35 20.60 5.26 -7.75
C ALA A 35 19.80 4.30 -8.67
N ILE A 36 19.22 3.28 -8.09
CA ILE A 36 18.40 2.29 -8.79
C ILE A 36 17.02 2.18 -8.19
N VAL A 37 16.07 1.71 -8.97
CA VAL A 37 14.71 1.37 -8.54
C VAL A 37 14.43 -0.07 -8.93
N LYS A 38 14.23 -0.93 -7.93
CA LYS A 38 13.75 -2.30 -8.14
C LYS A 38 12.23 -2.25 -8.20
N MET A 39 11.67 -2.73 -9.29
CA MET A 39 10.23 -2.75 -9.51
C MET A 39 9.71 -4.17 -9.68
N LYS A 40 8.58 -4.47 -9.04
CA LYS A 40 7.74 -5.61 -9.36
C LYS A 40 6.64 -5.14 -10.30
N LEU A 41 6.58 -5.74 -11.46
CA LEU A 41 5.70 -5.35 -12.56
C LEU A 41 4.73 -6.48 -12.90
N LYS A 42 3.47 -6.14 -13.19
CA LYS A 42 2.47 -7.07 -13.73
C LYS A 42 2.01 -6.60 -15.11
N ASN A 43 2.18 -7.44 -16.10
CA ASN A 43 1.67 -7.15 -17.44
C ASN A 43 0.14 -7.24 -17.45
N LEU A 44 -0.53 -6.16 -17.83
CA LEU A 44 -1.99 -6.09 -17.81
C LEU A 44 -2.66 -6.85 -18.95
N LEU A 45 -1.93 -7.22 -19.99
CA LEU A 45 -2.44 -8.02 -21.10
C LEU A 45 -2.29 -9.53 -20.86
N SER A 46 -1.11 -9.95 -20.41
CA SER A 46 -0.80 -11.38 -20.18
C SER A 46 -1.04 -11.86 -18.75
N GLY A 47 -1.09 -10.94 -17.77
CA GLY A 47 -1.17 -11.26 -16.34
C GLY A 47 0.15 -11.75 -15.74
N SER A 48 1.22 -11.85 -16.51
CA SER A 48 2.53 -12.27 -16.03
C SER A 48 3.20 -11.19 -15.14
N SER A 49 3.91 -11.63 -14.12
CA SER A 49 4.66 -10.73 -13.24
C SER A 49 6.17 -10.93 -13.40
N THR A 50 6.92 -9.85 -13.28
CA THR A 50 8.39 -9.85 -13.31
C THR A 50 8.96 -8.84 -12.34
N GLU A 51 10.21 -9.07 -11.92
CA GLU A 51 11.00 -8.06 -11.20
C GLU A 51 12.10 -7.54 -12.10
N THR A 52 12.23 -6.22 -12.18
CA THR A 52 13.22 -5.54 -13.02
C THR A 52 13.86 -4.39 -12.24
N VAL A 53 15.14 -4.17 -12.49
CA VAL A 53 15.91 -3.07 -11.90
C VAL A 53 16.14 -2.01 -12.96
N TYR A 54 15.74 -0.80 -12.67
CA TYR A 54 15.96 0.38 -13.51
C TYR A 54 16.94 1.34 -12.85
N LYS A 55 17.65 2.13 -13.65
CA LYS A 55 18.31 3.31 -13.11
C LYS A 55 17.27 4.32 -12.68
N ALA A 56 17.54 5.08 -11.63
CA ALA A 56 16.57 6.04 -11.09
C ALA A 56 16.12 7.10 -12.12
N ASP A 57 17.00 7.43 -13.06
CA ASP A 57 16.79 8.42 -14.13
C ASP A 57 16.29 7.82 -15.45
N ASP A 58 16.13 6.49 -15.55
CA ASP A 58 15.52 5.85 -16.73
C ASP A 58 14.14 6.44 -16.99
N LYS A 59 13.85 6.73 -18.25
CA LYS A 59 12.59 7.32 -18.66
C LYS A 59 11.53 6.24 -18.85
N MET A 60 10.37 6.49 -18.28
CA MET A 60 9.19 5.63 -18.40
C MET A 60 8.01 6.45 -18.91
N GLU A 61 7.19 5.84 -19.75
CA GLU A 61 5.97 6.45 -20.29
C GLU A 61 4.77 6.09 -19.39
N PRO A 62 4.25 7.03 -18.57
CA PRO A 62 3.10 6.76 -17.73
C PRO A 62 1.83 6.69 -18.58
N VAL A 63 0.93 5.79 -18.20
CA VAL A 63 -0.43 5.71 -18.75
C VAL A 63 -1.39 6.43 -17.80
N ILE A 64 -2.27 7.25 -18.35
CA ILE A 64 -3.34 7.89 -17.58
C ILE A 64 -4.41 6.85 -17.32
N LEU A 65 -4.80 6.72 -16.05
CA LEU A 65 -5.77 5.74 -15.57
C LEU A 65 -7.01 6.44 -15.01
N ASP A 66 -8.16 5.84 -15.21
CA ASP A 66 -9.37 6.26 -14.54
C ASP A 66 -9.36 5.79 -13.09
N ARG A 67 -9.93 6.59 -12.18
CA ARG A 67 -10.00 6.33 -10.75
C ARG A 67 -11.41 6.56 -10.24
N VAL A 68 -11.87 5.69 -9.36
CA VAL A 68 -13.18 5.77 -8.73
C VAL A 68 -13.04 5.54 -7.23
N ASP A 69 -13.69 6.38 -6.43
CA ASP A 69 -13.73 6.23 -4.97
C ASP A 69 -14.51 4.98 -4.60
N VAL A 70 -13.91 4.15 -3.76
CA VAL A 70 -14.49 2.89 -3.28
C VAL A 70 -14.21 2.70 -1.79
N ASN A 71 -15.04 1.89 -1.15
CA ASN A 71 -14.79 1.38 0.20
C ASN A 71 -14.60 -0.12 0.16
N TYR A 72 -13.73 -0.64 1.05
CA TYR A 72 -13.62 -2.07 1.27
C TYR A 72 -14.92 -2.58 1.90
N SER A 73 -15.48 -3.63 1.32
CA SER A 73 -16.74 -4.22 1.77
C SER A 73 -16.52 -5.52 2.54
N TYR A 74 -16.03 -6.55 1.89
CA TYR A 74 -15.83 -7.86 2.50
C TYR A 74 -14.86 -8.74 1.71
N TYR A 75 -14.41 -9.81 2.35
CA TYR A 75 -13.64 -10.87 1.70
C TYR A 75 -14.56 -12.01 1.26
N SER A 76 -14.48 -12.39 0.01
CA SER A 76 -15.14 -13.56 -0.57
C SER A 76 -14.09 -14.36 -1.34
N GLU A 77 -13.65 -15.48 -0.76
CA GLU A 77 -12.52 -16.25 -1.27
C GLU A 77 -12.62 -16.51 -2.78
N PRO A 78 -11.57 -16.22 -3.57
CA PRO A 78 -10.26 -15.71 -3.16
C PRO A 78 -10.14 -14.17 -3.27
N ASN A 79 -11.25 -13.45 -3.40
CA ASN A 79 -11.28 -12.04 -3.75
C ASN A 79 -11.65 -11.13 -2.58
N TYR A 80 -11.10 -9.94 -2.60
CA TYR A 80 -11.48 -8.80 -1.78
C TYR A 80 -12.45 -7.94 -2.58
N VAL A 81 -13.61 -7.61 -1.99
CA VAL A 81 -14.67 -6.86 -2.65
C VAL A 81 -14.68 -5.43 -2.16
N PHE A 82 -14.56 -4.50 -3.11
CA PHE A 82 -14.71 -3.07 -2.90
C PHE A 82 -15.99 -2.59 -3.57
N MET A 83 -16.56 -1.52 -3.06
CA MET A 83 -17.85 -1.00 -3.53
C MET A 83 -17.78 0.51 -3.70
N ASP A 84 -18.29 1.03 -4.81
CA ASP A 84 -18.43 2.46 -5.03
C ASP A 84 -19.74 3.01 -4.42
N GLN A 85 -19.96 4.30 -4.58
CA GLN A 85 -21.15 4.98 -4.04
C GLN A 85 -22.47 4.59 -4.75
N GLU A 86 -22.36 4.00 -5.94
CA GLU A 86 -23.51 3.48 -6.72
C GLU A 86 -23.76 1.99 -6.45
N PHE A 87 -23.04 1.40 -5.46
CA PHE A 87 -23.09 -0.01 -5.10
C PHE A 87 -22.56 -0.98 -6.15
N ASN A 88 -21.80 -0.49 -7.13
CA ASN A 88 -21.05 -1.39 -8.00
C ASN A 88 -19.93 -2.06 -7.23
N GLN A 89 -19.78 -3.36 -7.42
CA GLN A 89 -18.78 -4.18 -6.74
C GLN A 89 -17.59 -4.44 -7.67
N TYR A 90 -16.39 -4.34 -7.11
CA TYR A 90 -15.12 -4.60 -7.77
C TYR A 90 -14.35 -5.65 -7.00
N GLU A 91 -14.02 -6.75 -7.65
CA GLU A 91 -13.32 -7.88 -7.06
C GLU A 91 -11.85 -7.85 -7.47
N LEU A 92 -10.96 -7.90 -6.49
CA LEU A 92 -9.52 -7.99 -6.69
C LEU A 92 -8.96 -9.12 -5.83
N ASN A 93 -8.02 -9.86 -6.38
CA ASN A 93 -7.32 -10.89 -5.63
C ASN A 93 -6.15 -10.29 -4.83
N LYS A 94 -5.55 -11.10 -3.98
CA LYS A 94 -4.43 -10.71 -3.13
C LYS A 94 -3.24 -10.18 -3.93
N ASP A 95 -2.96 -10.76 -5.10
CA ASP A 95 -1.82 -10.34 -5.93
C ASP A 95 -2.04 -8.96 -6.55
N ASP A 96 -3.29 -8.61 -6.88
CA ASP A 96 -3.64 -7.28 -7.38
C ASP A 96 -3.57 -6.20 -6.30
N LEU A 97 -3.64 -6.59 -5.04
CA LEU A 97 -3.65 -5.71 -3.86
C LEU A 97 -2.34 -5.71 -3.07
N GLU A 98 -1.26 -6.26 -3.61
CA GLU A 98 -0.02 -6.50 -2.86
C GLU A 98 0.47 -5.29 -2.06
N SER A 99 0.40 -4.09 -2.63
CA SER A 99 0.86 -2.86 -1.97
C SER A 99 -0.01 -2.41 -0.80
N VAL A 100 -1.28 -2.81 -0.76
CA VAL A 100 -2.26 -2.37 0.23
C VAL A 100 -2.70 -3.48 1.20
N MET A 101 -2.39 -4.73 0.88
CA MET A 101 -2.76 -5.89 1.72
C MET A 101 -2.43 -5.76 3.20
N PRO A 102 -1.25 -5.22 3.60
CA PRO A 102 -0.92 -5.06 5.02
C PRO A 102 -1.89 -4.17 5.79
N TYR A 103 -2.67 -3.34 5.11
CA TYR A 103 -3.53 -2.32 5.71
C TYR A 103 -5.01 -2.63 5.60
N ILE A 104 -5.40 -3.65 4.85
CA ILE A 104 -6.82 -4.04 4.71
C ILE A 104 -7.25 -4.79 5.97
N VAL A 105 -8.24 -4.24 6.65
CA VAL A 105 -8.85 -4.81 7.86
C VAL A 105 -10.36 -4.81 7.72
N ASP A 106 -11.02 -5.78 8.34
CA ASP A 106 -12.47 -5.83 8.36
C ASP A 106 -13.06 -4.61 9.08
N GLY A 107 -14.11 -4.03 8.50
CA GLY A 107 -14.78 -2.85 9.06
C GLY A 107 -14.07 -1.54 8.83
N MET A 108 -12.97 -1.51 8.06
CA MET A 108 -12.31 -0.24 7.70
C MET A 108 -13.27 0.69 6.94
N THR A 109 -13.12 1.99 7.19
CA THR A 109 -13.98 3.03 6.61
C THR A 109 -13.25 3.97 5.65
N ASP A 110 -11.99 3.67 5.36
CA ASP A 110 -11.18 4.51 4.47
C ASP A 110 -11.81 4.61 3.07
N ILE A 111 -11.77 5.80 2.51
CA ILE A 111 -12.11 6.03 1.11
C ILE A 111 -10.87 5.71 0.28
N CYS A 112 -10.94 4.62 -0.48
CA CYS A 112 -9.89 4.15 -1.36
C CYS A 112 -10.17 4.59 -2.80
N GLU A 113 -9.20 4.50 -3.68
CA GLU A 113 -9.37 4.72 -5.11
C GLU A 113 -9.14 3.42 -5.87
N ALA A 114 -10.18 2.91 -6.54
CA ALA A 114 -10.03 1.85 -7.52
C ALA A 114 -9.44 2.42 -8.82
N VAL A 115 -8.42 1.75 -9.33
CA VAL A 115 -7.68 2.16 -10.53
C VAL A 115 -8.09 1.28 -11.69
N PHE A 116 -8.47 1.90 -12.81
CA PHE A 116 -8.96 1.21 -14.00
C PHE A 116 -8.01 1.41 -15.19
N PHE A 117 -7.79 0.33 -15.90
CA PHE A 117 -7.15 0.32 -17.20
C PHE A 117 -8.13 -0.28 -18.21
N GLU A 118 -8.47 0.48 -19.25
CA GLU A 118 -9.43 0.06 -20.32
C GLU A 118 -10.75 -0.50 -19.73
N GLY A 119 -11.30 0.19 -18.73
CA GLY A 119 -12.57 -0.18 -18.10
C GLY A 119 -12.51 -1.35 -17.11
N LYS A 120 -11.34 -1.94 -16.89
CA LYS A 120 -11.14 -3.03 -15.92
C LYS A 120 -10.38 -2.53 -14.70
N VAL A 121 -10.86 -2.88 -13.50
CA VAL A 121 -10.14 -2.61 -12.26
C VAL A 121 -8.84 -3.40 -12.20
N VAL A 122 -7.73 -2.74 -11.92
CA VAL A 122 -6.40 -3.36 -11.88
C VAL A 122 -5.71 -3.27 -10.53
N SER A 123 -6.07 -2.28 -9.73
CA SER A 123 -5.53 -2.08 -8.37
C SER A 123 -6.42 -1.17 -7.54
N VAL A 124 -6.08 -1.05 -6.25
CA VAL A 124 -6.71 -0.11 -5.32
C VAL A 124 -5.61 0.63 -4.56
N ASP A 125 -5.75 1.95 -4.49
CA ASP A 125 -4.91 2.82 -3.66
C ASP A 125 -5.61 3.16 -2.34
N LEU A 126 -4.85 3.17 -1.25
CA LEU A 126 -5.27 3.68 0.04
C LEU A 126 -4.91 5.17 0.19
N PRO A 127 -5.60 5.91 1.07
CA PRO A 127 -5.14 7.22 1.50
C PRO A 127 -3.71 7.14 2.06
N THR A 128 -2.97 8.25 1.98
CA THR A 128 -1.60 8.31 2.50
C THR A 128 -1.51 8.15 4.02
N THR A 129 -2.57 8.47 4.71
CA THR A 129 -2.71 8.28 6.17
C THR A 129 -3.97 7.48 6.45
N ILE A 130 -3.83 6.42 7.21
CA ILE A 130 -4.93 5.56 7.67
C ILE A 130 -4.89 5.43 9.18
N VAL A 131 -6.03 5.05 9.77
CA VAL A 131 -6.17 4.78 11.21
C VAL A 131 -6.48 3.31 11.42
N ARG A 132 -5.71 2.65 12.31
CA ARG A 132 -5.90 1.22 12.63
C ARG A 132 -5.79 0.99 14.13
N GLN A 133 -6.47 -0.04 14.60
CA GLN A 133 -6.45 -0.44 16.01
C GLN A 133 -5.36 -1.48 16.26
N ILE A 134 -4.64 -1.31 17.36
CA ILE A 134 -3.69 -2.29 17.86
C ILE A 134 -4.48 -3.42 18.53
N THR A 135 -4.34 -4.64 18.02
CA THR A 135 -4.98 -5.82 18.62
C THR A 135 -4.07 -6.58 19.57
N TYR A 136 -2.76 -6.43 19.39
CA TYR A 136 -1.75 -6.99 20.27
C TYR A 136 -0.50 -6.11 20.32
N THR A 137 0.07 -5.95 21.50
CA THR A 137 1.42 -5.39 21.74
C THR A 137 1.93 -5.83 23.08
N GLU A 138 3.24 -5.80 23.26
CA GLU A 138 3.88 -6.08 24.55
C GLU A 138 3.75 -4.88 25.48
N GLY A 139 3.89 -5.14 26.78
CA GLY A 139 3.97 -4.08 27.78
C GLY A 139 5.22 -3.22 27.59
N SER A 140 5.17 -1.97 28.07
CA SER A 140 6.31 -1.06 28.07
C SER A 140 7.49 -1.67 28.82
N ALA A 141 8.68 -1.66 28.24
CA ALA A 141 9.90 -2.01 28.95
C ALA A 141 10.22 -0.91 29.96
N ARG A 142 10.14 -1.22 31.25
CA ARG A 142 10.53 -0.28 32.31
C ARG A 142 12.03 -0.03 32.25
N GLY A 143 12.44 1.17 31.92
CA GLY A 143 13.83 1.59 32.15
C GLY A 143 14.47 2.47 31.09
N ASP A 144 13.87 2.72 29.95
CA ASP A 144 14.46 3.64 28.97
C ASP A 144 13.62 4.90 28.83
N THR A 145 14.17 6.02 29.27
CA THR A 145 13.51 7.33 29.29
C THR A 145 13.75 8.14 28.01
N SER A 146 14.44 7.57 27.03
CA SER A 146 14.59 8.22 25.73
C SER A 146 13.33 8.01 24.92
N GLY A 147 12.53 9.05 24.68
CA GLY A 147 11.22 9.04 24.01
C GLY A 147 11.19 8.57 22.54
N LYS A 148 12.12 7.69 22.15
CA LYS A 148 12.26 7.10 20.83
C LYS A 148 12.21 5.57 20.83
N VAL A 149 11.85 4.96 21.95
CA VAL A 149 11.75 3.50 22.03
C VAL A 149 10.50 3.05 21.31
N MET A 150 10.69 2.15 20.33
CA MET A 150 9.63 1.55 19.55
C MET A 150 9.51 0.07 19.94
N LYS A 151 8.28 -0.44 19.91
CA LYS A 151 7.97 -1.85 20.18
C LYS A 151 7.09 -2.45 19.11
N PRO A 152 7.11 -3.78 18.92
CA PRO A 152 6.23 -4.44 17.95
C PRO A 152 4.77 -4.41 18.42
N ALA A 153 3.87 -4.27 17.46
CA ALA A 153 2.42 -4.37 17.63
C ALA A 153 1.81 -5.09 16.44
N LYS A 154 0.62 -5.63 16.62
CA LYS A 154 -0.14 -6.28 15.54
C LYS A 154 -1.48 -5.60 15.35
N LEU A 155 -1.88 -5.47 14.09
CA LEU A 155 -3.20 -5.05 13.66
C LEU A 155 -4.16 -6.25 13.60
N SER A 156 -5.46 -5.99 13.40
CA SER A 156 -6.49 -7.06 13.38
C SER A 156 -6.30 -8.09 12.26
N ASN A 157 -5.63 -7.72 11.18
CA ASN A 157 -5.28 -8.64 10.08
C ASN A 157 -3.95 -9.39 10.28
N GLY A 158 -3.32 -9.26 11.46
CA GLY A 158 -2.04 -9.89 11.78
C GLY A 158 -0.80 -9.13 11.29
N THR A 159 -0.96 -8.00 10.62
CA THR A 159 0.17 -7.17 10.17
C THR A 159 0.94 -6.63 11.37
N GLU A 160 2.27 -6.82 11.34
CA GLU A 160 3.18 -6.29 12.36
C GLU A 160 3.65 -4.88 11.99
N ILE A 161 3.64 -4.00 12.99
CA ILE A 161 4.09 -2.62 12.89
C ILE A 161 4.85 -2.24 14.15
N LYS A 162 5.85 -1.37 14.02
CA LYS A 162 6.50 -0.78 15.19
C LYS A 162 5.75 0.47 15.62
N VAL A 163 5.42 0.54 16.91
CA VAL A 163 4.71 1.65 17.54
C VAL A 163 5.52 2.24 18.69
N ALA A 164 5.17 3.44 19.14
CA ALA A 164 5.78 4.01 20.32
C ALA A 164 5.53 3.13 21.56
N ASP A 165 6.50 3.08 22.46
CA ASP A 165 6.47 2.22 23.65
C ASP A 165 5.24 2.45 24.55
N PHE A 166 4.70 3.66 24.58
CA PHE A 166 3.50 4.01 25.36
C PHE A 166 2.17 3.54 24.76
N CYS A 167 2.17 2.99 23.53
CA CYS A 167 0.95 2.47 22.94
C CYS A 167 0.51 1.16 23.61
N ASN A 168 -0.79 0.97 23.76
CA ASN A 168 -1.39 -0.19 24.39
C ASN A 168 -2.30 -0.96 23.42
N ILE A 169 -2.72 -2.15 23.82
CA ILE A 169 -3.78 -2.89 23.16
C ILE A 169 -5.04 -2.01 23.13
N ASP A 170 -5.81 -2.07 22.07
CA ASP A 170 -6.99 -1.27 21.76
C ASP A 170 -6.74 0.21 21.42
N ASP A 171 -5.51 0.70 21.51
CA ASP A 171 -5.20 2.05 21.02
C ASP A 171 -5.35 2.11 19.49
N TRP A 172 -5.86 3.23 19.03
CA TRP A 172 -5.91 3.58 17.61
C TRP A 172 -4.68 4.38 17.23
N ILE A 173 -4.10 4.06 16.08
CA ILE A 173 -2.88 4.68 15.58
C ILE A 173 -3.03 5.15 14.14
N GLU A 174 -2.37 6.25 13.83
CA GLU A 174 -2.14 6.72 12.47
C GLU A 174 -0.92 6.03 11.86
N ILE A 175 -1.08 5.57 10.62
CA ILE A 175 -0.04 4.91 9.82
C ILE A 175 0.13 5.67 8.51
N ASP A 176 1.37 5.94 8.12
CA ASP A 176 1.70 6.40 6.78
C ASP A 176 1.77 5.19 5.83
N THR A 177 0.84 5.09 4.89
CA THR A 177 0.79 3.94 3.95
C THR A 177 1.93 3.93 2.93
N ARG A 178 2.60 5.07 2.73
CA ARG A 178 3.74 5.17 1.81
C ARG A 178 5.01 4.51 2.37
N THR A 179 5.18 4.57 3.69
CA THR A 179 6.34 4.04 4.40
C THR A 179 6.02 2.82 5.26
N GLY A 180 4.75 2.60 5.60
CA GLY A 180 4.30 1.58 6.53
C GLY A 180 4.59 1.93 8.00
N GLU A 181 4.95 3.17 8.30
CA GLU A 181 5.38 3.60 9.62
C GLU A 181 4.27 4.20 10.46
N TYR A 182 4.32 3.94 11.75
CA TYR A 182 3.53 4.61 12.77
C TYR A 182 3.83 6.11 12.78
N LYS A 183 2.80 6.93 12.87
CA LYS A 183 2.92 8.41 12.99
C LYS A 183 2.60 8.90 14.39
N SER A 184 1.44 8.55 14.90
CA SER A 184 0.93 9.01 16.18
C SER A 184 -0.24 8.14 16.67
N ARG A 185 -0.64 8.30 17.94
CA ARG A 185 -1.93 7.81 18.38
C ARG A 185 -3.06 8.65 17.77
N ALA A 186 -4.19 8.01 17.54
CA ALA A 186 -5.36 8.61 16.94
C ALA A 186 -6.62 8.28 17.76
N LYS A 187 -7.73 8.90 17.39
CA LYS A 187 -9.06 8.49 17.87
C LYS A 187 -9.65 7.43 16.93
N ALA A 188 -10.55 6.61 17.48
CA ALA A 188 -11.31 5.69 16.65
C ALA A 188 -12.00 6.44 15.50
N PRO A 189 -12.02 5.86 14.28
CA PRO A 189 -12.79 6.42 13.17
C PRO A 189 -14.28 6.49 13.54
N VAL A 190 -14.93 7.52 13.05
CA VAL A 190 -16.40 7.72 13.26
C VAL A 190 -17.17 7.00 12.17
#